data_94220c76ef771de555005b65a5eb4ed0
#
_entry.id   94220c76ef771de555005b65a5eb4ed0
#
_cell.length_a   1.000
_cell.length_b   1.000
_cell.length_c   1.000
_cell.angle_alpha   90.00
_cell.angle_beta   90.00
_cell.angle_gamma   90.00
#
_symmetry.space_group_name_H-M   'P 1'
#
loop_
_entity.id
_entity.type
_entity.pdbx_description
1 polymer ?
#
loop_
_entity_poly.entity_id
_entity_poly.type
_entity_poly.pdbx_seq_one_letter_code
_entity_poly.pdbx_strand_id
1 'polypeptide(L)'
;MPRADHELAWAMYYVVRSDRRLSFAQAMALGGAGAVGCADRFRNSKRWSANFAAWQAAAFPKVALRANADRFAALAGIDTAPVPTQADPVALCLPPRRKSDRDPQLIELAPFTDAKLPVEPPVPAEAALVYIIRPGVIKSMGKAIAQAGHAALAVADEMAVTCRAELQHWRARGMVGEVRLADEATWERVKAEVECVVVRDAGYTQVAAGTETVLGIPPRQAQPTLVTELERLA
;
A
#
# COMPACT_ATOMS: atom_id res chain seq x y z
N MET A 1 23.05 -12.22 -14.76
CA MET A 1 23.54 -12.65 -13.46
C MET A 1 22.32 -12.95 -12.58
N PRO A 2 22.19 -14.16 -12.01
CA PRO A 2 21.12 -14.41 -11.05
C PRO A 2 21.36 -13.49 -9.84
N ARG A 3 20.37 -12.67 -9.51
CA ARG A 3 20.38 -11.88 -8.28
C ARG A 3 20.43 -12.86 -7.11
N ALA A 4 21.45 -12.71 -6.26
CA ALA A 4 21.46 -13.36 -4.96
C ALA A 4 20.08 -13.13 -4.32
N ASP A 5 19.45 -14.20 -3.86
CA ASP A 5 18.24 -14.17 -3.03
C ASP A 5 18.54 -13.32 -1.79
N HIS A 6 18.37 -12.01 -1.89
CA HIS A 6 18.25 -11.16 -0.72
C HIS A 6 16.94 -11.56 -0.04
N GLU A 7 17.06 -12.57 0.77
CA GLU A 7 16.00 -13.09 1.57
C GLU A 7 15.48 -11.98 2.46
N LEU A 8 14.30 -11.43 2.13
CA LEU A 8 13.64 -10.42 2.96
C LEU A 8 13.48 -11.00 4.35
N ALA A 9 14.38 -10.60 5.28
CA ALA A 9 14.34 -11.11 6.65
C ALA A 9 13.02 -10.74 7.35
N TRP A 10 12.43 -9.59 6.99
CA TRP A 10 11.19 -9.04 7.54
C TRP A 10 10.23 -8.64 6.43
N ALA A 11 8.94 -8.86 6.61
CA ALA A 11 7.91 -8.31 5.74
C ALA A 11 6.58 -8.08 6.47
N MET A 12 5.85 -7.05 6.06
CA MET A 12 4.42 -6.89 6.30
C MET A 12 3.69 -7.63 5.19
N TYR A 13 2.69 -8.44 5.54
CA TYR A 13 1.97 -9.27 4.58
C TYR A 13 0.58 -8.73 4.33
N TYR A 14 0.22 -8.59 3.07
CA TYR A 14 -1.15 -8.43 2.61
C TYR A 14 -1.65 -9.75 2.09
N VAL A 15 -2.85 -10.13 2.46
CA VAL A 15 -3.53 -11.28 1.87
C VAL A 15 -4.79 -10.80 1.18
N VAL A 16 -4.87 -11.00 -0.12
CA VAL A 16 -5.97 -10.56 -0.97
C VAL A 16 -6.79 -11.75 -1.43
N ARG A 17 -8.10 -11.63 -1.40
CA ARG A 17 -9.02 -12.68 -1.87
C ARG A 17 -8.91 -12.86 -3.38
N SER A 18 -8.62 -14.08 -3.83
CA SER A 18 -8.47 -14.40 -5.25
C SER A 18 -9.80 -14.55 -6.00
N ASP A 19 -10.91 -14.74 -5.26
CA ASP A 19 -12.28 -14.80 -5.78
C ASP A 19 -12.90 -13.41 -5.98
N ARG A 20 -12.21 -12.35 -5.59
CA ARG A 20 -12.61 -10.96 -5.81
C ARG A 20 -11.76 -10.33 -6.90
N ARG A 21 -12.41 -9.71 -7.86
CA ARG A 21 -11.71 -8.92 -8.87
C ARG A 21 -11.48 -7.52 -8.31
N LEU A 22 -10.22 -7.08 -8.31
CA LEU A 22 -9.83 -5.73 -7.93
C LEU A 22 -9.29 -5.01 -9.15
N SER A 23 -9.68 -3.76 -9.34
CA SER A 23 -8.96 -2.88 -10.26
C SER A 23 -7.59 -2.52 -9.65
N PHE A 24 -6.71 -1.96 -10.47
CA PHE A 24 -5.40 -1.53 -10.01
C PHE A 24 -5.52 -0.43 -8.95
N ALA A 25 -6.42 0.53 -9.17
CA ALA A 25 -6.70 1.60 -8.23
C ALA A 25 -7.22 1.07 -6.89
N GLN A 26 -8.17 0.13 -6.93
CA GLN A 26 -8.68 -0.53 -5.72
C GLN A 26 -7.57 -1.26 -4.96
N ALA A 27 -6.70 -2.00 -5.65
CA ALA A 27 -5.59 -2.70 -5.02
C ALA A 27 -4.60 -1.73 -4.35
N MET A 28 -4.28 -0.61 -4.99
CA MET A 28 -3.44 0.43 -4.39
C MET A 28 -4.11 1.08 -3.17
N ALA A 29 -5.38 1.47 -3.27
CA ALA A 29 -6.12 2.03 -2.14
C ALA A 29 -6.17 1.06 -0.95
N LEU A 30 -6.43 -0.24 -1.20
CA LEU A 30 -6.37 -1.30 -0.19
C LEU A 30 -4.98 -1.44 0.43
N GLY A 31 -3.92 -1.36 -0.38
CA GLY A 31 -2.53 -1.42 0.08
C GLY A 31 -2.20 -0.30 1.06
N GLY A 32 -2.62 0.92 0.74
CA GLY A 32 -2.44 2.09 1.61
C GLY A 32 -3.23 1.98 2.91
N ALA A 33 -4.54 1.78 2.81
CA ALA A 33 -5.42 1.65 3.98
C ALA A 33 -5.01 0.48 4.89
N GLY A 34 -4.62 -0.66 4.31
CA GLY A 34 -4.14 -1.82 5.04
C GLY A 34 -2.87 -1.56 5.82
N ALA A 35 -1.89 -0.87 5.22
CA ALA A 35 -0.64 -0.54 5.89
C ALA A 35 -0.87 0.37 7.11
N VAL A 36 -1.64 1.43 6.93
CA VAL A 36 -1.93 2.39 8.00
C VAL A 36 -2.78 1.75 9.10
N GLY A 37 -3.86 1.04 8.74
CA GLY A 37 -4.70 0.34 9.71
C GLY A 37 -3.95 -0.73 10.51
N CYS A 38 -3.03 -1.47 9.86
CA CYS A 38 -2.17 -2.44 10.54
C CYS A 38 -1.18 -1.74 11.49
N ALA A 39 -0.57 -0.63 11.07
CA ALA A 39 0.31 0.16 11.92
C ALA A 39 -0.43 0.76 13.11
N ASP A 40 -1.58 1.37 12.91
CA ASP A 40 -2.41 1.95 13.98
C ASP A 40 -2.78 0.89 15.03
N ARG A 41 -3.13 -0.32 14.60
CA ARG A 41 -3.55 -1.40 15.50
C ARG A 41 -2.40 -2.04 16.26
N PHE A 42 -1.23 -2.23 15.65
CA PHE A 42 -0.20 -3.11 16.18
C PHE A 42 1.13 -2.45 16.50
N ARG A 43 1.49 -1.31 15.88
CA ARG A 43 2.82 -0.68 16.03
C ARG A 43 3.23 -0.44 17.50
N ASN A 44 2.27 -0.02 18.33
CA ASN A 44 2.52 0.29 19.75
C ASN A 44 2.11 -0.83 20.72
N SER A 45 1.70 -1.99 20.22
CA SER A 45 1.33 -3.11 21.07
C SER A 45 2.57 -3.80 21.66
N LYS A 46 2.48 -4.29 22.89
CA LYS A 46 3.58 -5.04 23.54
C LYS A 46 4.08 -6.23 22.71
N ARG A 47 3.18 -6.86 21.96
CA ARG A 47 3.50 -8.04 21.15
C ARG A 47 4.26 -7.70 19.87
N TRP A 48 3.95 -6.58 19.21
CA TRP A 48 4.38 -6.31 17.84
C TRP A 48 5.32 -5.12 17.68
N SER A 49 5.51 -4.29 18.71
CA SER A 49 6.33 -3.06 18.60
C SER A 49 7.77 -3.33 18.18
N ALA A 50 8.39 -4.38 18.71
CA ALA A 50 9.75 -4.78 18.33
C ALA A 50 9.82 -5.23 16.86
N ASN A 51 8.79 -5.93 16.36
CA ASN A 51 8.69 -6.33 14.96
C ASN A 51 8.57 -5.13 14.03
N PHE A 52 7.76 -4.13 14.41
CA PHE A 52 7.65 -2.89 13.65
C PHE A 52 8.99 -2.14 13.58
N ALA A 53 9.71 -2.02 14.69
CA ALA A 53 11.02 -1.38 14.73
C ALA A 53 12.05 -2.09 13.82
N ALA A 54 12.13 -3.42 13.89
CA ALA A 54 13.02 -4.22 13.06
C ALA A 54 12.63 -4.15 11.57
N TRP A 55 11.34 -4.14 11.24
CA TRP A 55 10.84 -3.99 9.89
C TRP A 55 11.13 -2.59 9.31
N GLN A 56 11.04 -1.53 10.13
CA GLN A 56 11.44 -0.19 9.74
C GLN A 56 12.94 -0.15 9.40
N ALA A 57 13.79 -0.73 10.25
CA ALA A 57 15.22 -0.82 10.00
C ALA A 57 15.58 -1.61 8.72
N ALA A 58 14.69 -2.52 8.29
CA ALA A 58 14.81 -3.29 7.06
C ALA A 58 14.19 -2.57 5.82
N ALA A 59 13.94 -1.27 5.88
CA ALA A 59 13.32 -0.45 4.82
C ALA A 59 11.90 -0.88 4.43
N PHE A 60 11.10 -1.28 5.41
CA PHE A 60 9.65 -1.52 5.30
C PHE A 60 9.20 -2.57 4.25
N PRO A 61 9.84 -3.74 4.09
CA PRO A 61 9.44 -4.68 3.05
C PRO A 61 7.97 -5.10 3.16
N LYS A 62 7.30 -5.22 2.02
CA LYS A 62 5.89 -5.62 1.93
C LYS A 62 5.72 -6.73 0.90
N VAL A 63 4.87 -7.71 1.23
CA VAL A 63 4.56 -8.85 0.36
C VAL A 63 3.06 -8.98 0.24
N ALA A 64 2.55 -9.03 -1.00
CA ALA A 64 1.16 -9.31 -1.29
C ALA A 64 0.99 -10.76 -1.73
N LEU A 65 0.06 -11.47 -1.08
CA LEU A 65 -0.27 -12.86 -1.29
C LEU A 65 -1.74 -13.00 -1.71
N ARG A 66 -2.07 -14.11 -2.37
CA ARG A 66 -3.44 -14.45 -2.77
C ARG A 66 -3.96 -15.63 -1.98
N ALA A 67 -5.19 -15.54 -1.52
CA ALA A 67 -5.91 -16.62 -0.85
C ALA A 67 -7.30 -16.81 -1.48
N ASN A 68 -7.76 -18.07 -1.64
CA ASN A 68 -9.17 -18.34 -1.88
C ASN A 68 -10.00 -18.01 -0.62
N ALA A 69 -11.31 -18.04 -0.74
CA ALA A 69 -12.22 -17.66 0.35
C ALA A 69 -11.98 -18.45 1.65
N ASP A 70 -11.77 -19.76 1.56
CA ASP A 70 -11.58 -20.64 2.73
C ASP A 70 -10.27 -20.34 3.46
N ARG A 71 -9.17 -20.21 2.71
CA ARG A 71 -7.86 -19.84 3.28
C ARG A 71 -7.86 -18.43 3.86
N PHE A 72 -8.57 -17.51 3.21
CA PHE A 72 -8.73 -16.15 3.70
C PHE A 72 -9.49 -16.12 5.03
N ALA A 73 -10.59 -16.89 5.14
CA ALA A 73 -11.37 -17.00 6.36
C ALA A 73 -10.55 -17.63 7.50
N ALA A 74 -9.73 -18.65 7.20
CA ALA A 74 -8.85 -19.26 8.18
C ALA A 74 -7.83 -18.29 8.79
N LEU A 75 -7.38 -17.28 8.01
CA LEU A 75 -6.47 -16.24 8.48
C LEU A 75 -7.12 -15.21 9.42
N ALA A 76 -8.44 -15.11 9.46
CA ALA A 76 -9.15 -14.15 10.32
C ALA A 76 -8.91 -14.38 11.84
N GLY A 77 -8.49 -15.59 12.23
CA GLY A 77 -8.11 -15.93 13.60
C GLY A 77 -6.68 -15.53 14.00
N ILE A 78 -5.85 -15.10 13.04
CA ILE A 78 -4.48 -14.64 13.27
C ILE A 78 -4.53 -13.12 13.56
N ASP A 79 -3.45 -12.57 14.16
CA ASP A 79 -3.32 -11.10 14.31
C ASP A 79 -3.34 -10.41 12.94
N THR A 80 -4.53 -10.03 12.52
CA THR A 80 -4.79 -9.33 11.25
C THR A 80 -5.51 -8.01 11.48
N ALA A 81 -5.24 -7.04 10.64
CA ALA A 81 -6.06 -5.86 10.48
C ALA A 81 -6.89 -6.01 9.20
N PRO A 82 -8.23 -6.08 9.27
CA PRO A 82 -9.04 -6.01 8.07
C PRO A 82 -8.80 -4.66 7.41
N VAL A 83 -8.65 -4.67 6.10
CA VAL A 83 -8.59 -3.42 5.35
C VAL A 83 -10.01 -2.86 5.30
N PRO A 84 -10.24 -1.63 5.75
CA PRO A 84 -11.57 -1.04 5.81
C PRO A 84 -12.13 -0.85 4.39
N THR A 85 -12.94 -1.81 3.98
CA THR A 85 -13.74 -1.73 2.76
C THR A 85 -14.98 -2.55 3.02
N GLN A 86 -16.14 -1.97 3.01
CA GLN A 86 -17.46 -2.62 3.04
C GLN A 86 -17.64 -3.84 3.99
N ALA A 87 -18.82 -4.38 4.11
CA ALA A 87 -19.16 -5.43 5.07
C ALA A 87 -18.44 -6.79 4.87
N ASP A 88 -17.82 -7.02 3.71
CA ASP A 88 -17.07 -8.23 3.37
C ASP A 88 -15.60 -7.87 3.05
N PRO A 89 -14.64 -8.11 3.94
CA PRO A 89 -13.26 -7.72 3.73
C PRO A 89 -12.65 -8.50 2.55
N VAL A 90 -12.05 -7.75 1.61
CA VAL A 90 -11.38 -8.32 0.42
C VAL A 90 -9.87 -8.47 0.62
N ALA A 91 -9.33 -7.84 1.65
CA ALA A 91 -7.93 -7.95 2.02
C ALA A 91 -7.71 -7.90 3.54
N LEU A 92 -6.66 -8.55 3.99
CA LEU A 92 -6.14 -8.51 5.36
C LEU A 92 -4.72 -7.99 5.31
N CYS A 93 -4.32 -7.20 6.31
CA CYS A 93 -2.93 -6.82 6.52
C CYS A 93 -2.44 -7.41 7.85
N LEU A 94 -1.30 -8.06 7.83
CA LEU A 94 -0.68 -8.68 8.99
C LEU A 94 0.52 -7.85 9.45
N PRO A 95 0.73 -7.70 10.77
CA PRO A 95 1.89 -7.02 11.31
C PRO A 95 3.20 -7.66 10.81
N PRO A 96 4.29 -6.88 10.76
CA PRO A 96 5.57 -7.36 10.24
C PRO A 96 6.06 -8.60 10.98
N ARG A 97 6.58 -9.59 10.22
CA ARG A 97 7.12 -10.85 10.73
C ARG A 97 8.43 -11.18 10.03
N ARG A 98 9.29 -11.95 10.70
CA ARG A 98 10.40 -12.60 10.00
C ARG A 98 9.87 -13.64 9.03
N LYS A 99 10.57 -13.86 7.94
CA LYS A 99 10.22 -14.90 6.97
C LYS A 99 10.26 -16.30 7.63
N SER A 100 11.21 -16.52 8.55
CA SER A 100 11.29 -17.74 9.37
C SER A 100 10.09 -17.97 10.30
N ASP A 101 9.46 -16.88 10.75
CA ASP A 101 8.41 -16.91 11.77
C ASP A 101 7.01 -16.76 11.14
N ARG A 102 6.91 -16.99 9.81
CA ARG A 102 5.62 -16.96 9.12
C ARG A 102 4.72 -18.09 9.62
N ASP A 103 3.46 -17.72 9.81
CA ASP A 103 2.43 -18.72 10.01
C ASP A 103 2.43 -19.73 8.84
N PRO A 104 2.33 -21.04 9.10
CA PRO A 104 2.24 -22.05 8.04
C PRO A 104 1.20 -21.75 6.99
N GLN A 105 0.07 -21.16 7.38
CA GLN A 105 -1.00 -20.75 6.46
C GLN A 105 -0.56 -19.67 5.46
N LEU A 106 0.43 -18.82 5.80
CA LEU A 106 0.99 -17.83 4.88
C LEU A 106 2.02 -18.42 3.91
N ILE A 107 2.73 -19.49 4.34
CA ILE A 107 3.78 -20.12 3.54
C ILE A 107 3.19 -20.76 2.27
N GLU A 108 1.97 -21.28 2.36
CA GLU A 108 1.28 -21.94 1.25
C GLU A 108 0.59 -20.97 0.25
N LEU A 109 0.59 -19.68 0.53
CA LEU A 109 -0.08 -18.71 -0.33
C LEU A 109 0.82 -18.28 -1.49
N ALA A 110 0.22 -18.17 -2.68
CA ALA A 110 0.91 -17.68 -3.87
C ALA A 110 1.13 -16.15 -3.82
N PRO A 111 2.26 -15.65 -4.35
CA PRO A 111 2.45 -14.22 -4.54
C PRO A 111 1.39 -13.62 -5.48
N PHE A 112 0.97 -12.39 -5.20
CA PHE A 112 0.04 -11.65 -6.05
C PHE A 112 0.80 -10.96 -7.20
N THR A 113 0.97 -11.66 -8.31
CA THR A 113 1.79 -11.23 -9.46
C THR A 113 0.96 -10.81 -10.69
N ASP A 114 -0.37 -10.80 -10.61
CA ASP A 114 -1.24 -10.51 -11.73
C ASP A 114 -0.95 -9.12 -12.32
N ALA A 115 -0.81 -9.08 -13.65
CA ALA A 115 -0.59 -7.86 -14.42
C ALA A 115 -1.87 -7.36 -15.12
N LYS A 116 -2.95 -8.15 -15.12
CA LYS A 116 -4.21 -7.79 -15.77
C LYS A 116 -5.04 -6.89 -14.88
N LEU A 117 -5.38 -5.75 -15.42
CA LEU A 117 -6.17 -4.70 -14.76
C LEU A 117 -7.59 -4.73 -15.31
N PRO A 118 -8.60 -5.15 -14.53
CA PRO A 118 -9.97 -4.79 -14.86
C PRO A 118 -10.13 -3.28 -14.73
N VAL A 119 -10.77 -2.67 -15.70
CA VAL A 119 -11.09 -1.23 -15.67
C VAL A 119 -12.49 -1.10 -15.10
N GLU A 120 -12.61 -0.44 -13.95
CA GLU A 120 -13.89 0.00 -13.39
C GLU A 120 -13.94 1.52 -13.39
N PRO A 121 -15.11 2.15 -13.56
CA PRO A 121 -15.19 3.61 -13.51
C PRO A 121 -14.75 4.14 -12.14
N PRO A 122 -13.95 5.20 -12.09
CA PRO A 122 -13.46 5.77 -10.85
C PRO A 122 -14.59 6.36 -10.01
N VAL A 123 -14.61 6.03 -8.72
CA VAL A 123 -15.51 6.66 -7.75
C VAL A 123 -14.79 7.91 -7.19
N PRO A 124 -15.35 9.11 -7.35
CA PRO A 124 -14.78 10.31 -6.76
C PRO A 124 -14.75 10.20 -5.23
N ALA A 125 -13.61 10.47 -4.61
CA ALA A 125 -13.47 10.46 -3.17
C ALA A 125 -12.98 11.83 -2.68
N GLU A 126 -13.80 12.50 -1.88
CA GLU A 126 -13.38 13.69 -1.16
C GLU A 126 -12.33 13.33 -0.09
N ALA A 127 -11.33 14.18 0.08
CA ALA A 127 -10.25 14.00 1.05
C ALA A 127 -9.54 12.63 0.95
N ALA A 128 -9.33 12.12 -0.27
CA ALA A 128 -8.55 10.93 -0.52
C ALA A 128 -7.05 11.21 -0.48
N LEU A 129 -6.26 10.23 -0.03
CA LEU A 129 -4.84 10.19 -0.32
C LEU A 129 -4.65 9.88 -1.81
N VAL A 130 -3.97 10.75 -2.54
CA VAL A 130 -3.76 10.56 -3.97
C VAL A 130 -2.42 9.89 -4.22
N TYR A 131 -2.46 8.77 -4.95
CA TYR A 131 -1.27 8.08 -5.45
C TYR A 131 -1.05 8.45 -6.90
N ILE A 132 0.08 9.05 -7.23
CA ILE A 132 0.47 9.28 -8.62
C ILE A 132 1.57 8.28 -8.97
N ILE A 133 1.32 7.45 -9.99
CA ILE A 133 2.23 6.38 -10.38
C ILE A 133 3.21 6.91 -11.42
N ARG A 134 4.52 6.64 -11.23
CA ARG A 134 5.50 6.92 -12.27
C ARG A 134 5.28 6.01 -13.48
N PRO A 135 5.26 6.55 -14.70
CA PRO A 135 5.00 5.79 -15.91
C PRO A 135 5.95 4.59 -16.08
N GLY A 136 5.41 3.44 -16.46
CA GLY A 136 6.17 2.25 -16.82
C GLY A 136 6.90 1.51 -15.70
N VAL A 137 6.81 1.98 -14.44
CA VAL A 137 7.60 1.45 -13.32
C VAL A 137 6.91 0.30 -12.60
N ILE A 138 5.61 0.40 -12.36
CA ILE A 138 4.83 -0.61 -11.63
C ILE A 138 4.14 -1.56 -12.61
N LYS A 139 4.51 -2.84 -12.57
CA LYS A 139 4.05 -3.85 -13.55
C LYS A 139 3.17 -4.96 -12.96
N SER A 140 2.95 -4.98 -11.65
CA SER A 140 2.12 -6.00 -11.01
C SER A 140 1.30 -5.45 -9.87
N MET A 141 0.17 -6.11 -9.59
CA MET A 141 -0.75 -5.77 -8.50
C MET A 141 -0.05 -5.83 -7.13
N GLY A 142 0.76 -6.85 -6.88
CA GLY A 142 1.50 -6.96 -5.62
C GLY A 142 2.49 -5.81 -5.42
N LYS A 143 3.17 -5.36 -6.48
CA LYS A 143 4.04 -4.18 -6.42
C LYS A 143 3.24 -2.92 -6.16
N ALA A 144 2.10 -2.75 -6.81
CA ALA A 144 1.20 -1.62 -6.61
C ALA A 144 0.73 -1.50 -5.16
N ILE A 145 0.24 -2.60 -4.58
CA ILE A 145 -0.17 -2.69 -3.17
C ILE A 145 0.99 -2.29 -2.25
N ALA A 146 2.19 -2.84 -2.47
CA ALA A 146 3.35 -2.55 -1.64
C ALA A 146 3.76 -1.08 -1.71
N GLN A 147 3.82 -0.48 -2.90
CA GLN A 147 4.23 0.92 -3.09
C GLN A 147 3.18 1.90 -2.53
N ALA A 148 1.90 1.63 -2.72
CA ALA A 148 0.84 2.41 -2.10
C ALA A 148 0.90 2.33 -0.56
N GLY A 149 1.18 1.15 0.00
CA GLY A 149 1.40 0.99 1.43
C GLY A 149 2.61 1.76 1.96
N HIS A 150 3.69 1.93 1.16
CA HIS A 150 4.82 2.79 1.52
C HIS A 150 4.40 4.27 1.55
N ALA A 151 3.73 4.74 0.47
CA ALA A 151 3.27 6.11 0.37
C ALA A 151 2.31 6.47 1.53
N ALA A 152 1.32 5.63 1.79
CA ALA A 152 0.32 5.89 2.82
C ALA A 152 0.91 5.96 4.24
N LEU A 153 1.84 5.06 4.58
CA LEU A 153 2.51 5.11 5.87
C LEU A 153 3.35 6.37 6.05
N ALA A 154 4.14 6.73 5.03
CA ALA A 154 4.98 7.90 5.09
C ALA A 154 4.14 9.19 5.19
N VAL A 155 3.06 9.31 4.40
CA VAL A 155 2.10 10.41 4.49
C VAL A 155 1.45 10.45 5.88
N ALA A 156 0.99 9.31 6.40
CA ALA A 156 0.36 9.26 7.72
C ALA A 156 1.32 9.64 8.86
N ASP A 157 2.57 9.20 8.79
CA ASP A 157 3.60 9.54 9.78
C ASP A 157 3.95 11.04 9.72
N GLU A 158 4.03 11.65 8.55
CA GLU A 158 4.22 13.09 8.37
C GLU A 158 3.02 13.89 8.87
N MET A 159 1.80 13.51 8.47
CA MET A 159 0.56 14.17 8.93
C MET A 159 0.35 14.06 10.45
N ALA A 160 0.85 13.02 11.08
CA ALA A 160 0.76 12.89 12.54
C ALA A 160 1.50 14.02 13.28
N VAL A 161 2.48 14.62 12.63
CA VAL A 161 3.26 15.74 13.15
C VAL A 161 2.73 17.08 12.64
N THR A 162 2.37 17.18 11.36
CA THR A 162 2.08 18.45 10.68
C THR A 162 0.60 18.83 10.66
N CYS A 163 -0.30 17.85 10.47
CA CYS A 163 -1.74 18.10 10.27
C CYS A 163 -2.60 16.97 10.85
N ARG A 164 -2.50 16.80 12.16
CA ARG A 164 -3.14 15.68 12.88
C ARG A 164 -4.67 15.64 12.74
N ALA A 165 -5.33 16.78 12.58
CA ALA A 165 -6.79 16.82 12.43
C ALA A 165 -7.24 16.21 11.10
N GLU A 166 -6.55 16.54 10.00
CA GLU A 166 -6.78 16.00 8.68
C GLU A 166 -6.50 14.48 8.65
N LEU A 167 -5.43 14.04 9.33
CA LEU A 167 -5.13 12.61 9.47
C LEU A 167 -6.28 11.86 10.17
N GLN A 168 -6.83 12.41 11.25
CA GLN A 168 -7.96 11.80 11.95
C GLN A 168 -9.22 11.79 11.08
N HIS A 169 -9.47 12.86 10.34
CA HIS A 169 -10.59 12.91 9.38
C HIS A 169 -10.45 11.84 8.30
N TRP A 170 -9.29 11.71 7.69
CA TRP A 170 -9.01 10.68 6.69
C TRP A 170 -9.20 9.26 7.24
N ARG A 171 -8.70 9.00 8.48
CA ARG A 171 -8.92 7.71 9.17
C ARG A 171 -10.40 7.42 9.41
N ALA A 172 -11.15 8.39 9.89
CA ALA A 172 -12.60 8.25 10.15
C ALA A 172 -13.41 7.93 8.89
N ARG A 173 -12.91 8.34 7.70
CA ARG A 173 -13.51 8.04 6.40
C ARG A 173 -13.00 6.72 5.79
N GLY A 174 -12.30 5.88 6.54
CA GLY A 174 -11.81 4.58 6.07
C GLY A 174 -10.53 4.65 5.25
N MET A 175 -9.75 5.73 5.37
CA MET A 175 -8.46 5.88 4.71
C MET A 175 -8.55 5.76 3.17
N VAL A 176 -9.51 6.46 2.59
CA VAL A 176 -9.78 6.42 1.15
C VAL A 176 -8.56 6.83 0.35
N GLY A 177 -8.25 6.07 -0.69
CA GLY A 177 -7.17 6.35 -1.65
C GLY A 177 -7.70 6.50 -3.07
N GLU A 178 -7.04 7.34 -3.85
CA GLU A 178 -7.31 7.59 -5.26
C GLU A 178 -6.02 7.47 -6.06
N VAL A 179 -6.08 6.88 -7.25
CA VAL A 179 -4.91 6.72 -8.13
C VAL A 179 -5.04 7.62 -9.34
N ARG A 180 -3.96 8.31 -9.67
CA ARG A 180 -3.87 9.17 -10.84
C ARG A 180 -2.68 8.80 -11.72
N LEU A 181 -2.83 9.03 -13.02
CA LEU A 181 -1.78 8.84 -14.01
C LEU A 181 -1.16 10.18 -14.40
N ALA A 182 0.16 10.17 -14.56
CA ALA A 182 0.91 11.28 -15.11
C ALA A 182 1.87 10.76 -16.17
N ASP A 183 2.19 11.59 -17.17
CA ASP A 183 3.38 11.39 -17.99
C ASP A 183 4.65 11.80 -17.18
N GLU A 184 5.82 11.51 -17.71
CA GLU A 184 7.08 11.79 -17.00
C GLU A 184 7.27 13.29 -16.72
N ALA A 185 6.91 14.16 -17.65
CA ALA A 185 7.05 15.61 -17.49
C ALA A 185 6.12 16.13 -16.38
N THR A 186 4.89 15.66 -16.37
CA THR A 186 3.90 16.01 -15.34
C THR A 186 4.26 15.41 -13.99
N TRP A 187 4.80 14.18 -13.95
CA TRP A 187 5.36 13.56 -12.74
C TRP A 187 6.42 14.46 -12.08
N GLU A 188 7.40 14.91 -12.85
CA GLU A 188 8.48 15.77 -12.32
C GLU A 188 7.93 17.14 -11.87
N ARG A 189 6.94 17.71 -12.60
CA ARG A 189 6.27 18.94 -12.17
C ARG A 189 5.53 18.77 -10.85
N VAL A 190 4.72 17.73 -10.70
CA VAL A 190 4.01 17.46 -9.43
C VAL A 190 5.02 17.32 -8.30
N LYS A 191 6.10 16.55 -8.50
CA LYS A 191 7.15 16.35 -7.51
C LYS A 191 7.82 17.67 -7.08
N ALA A 192 7.95 18.63 -7.99
CA ALA A 192 8.59 19.91 -7.72
C ALA A 192 7.65 20.96 -7.10
N GLU A 193 6.36 20.96 -7.49
CA GLU A 193 5.42 22.03 -7.18
C GLU A 193 4.40 21.65 -6.08
N VAL A 194 4.20 20.36 -5.80
CA VAL A 194 3.19 19.88 -4.87
C VAL A 194 3.86 19.19 -3.67
N GLU A 195 3.39 19.50 -2.47
CA GLU A 195 3.81 18.78 -1.27
C GLU A 195 3.42 17.30 -1.37
N CYS A 196 4.40 16.43 -1.42
CA CYS A 196 4.21 15.00 -1.62
C CYS A 196 5.33 14.17 -0.99
N VAL A 197 4.99 12.92 -0.66
CA VAL A 197 5.98 11.91 -0.31
C VAL A 197 6.41 11.18 -1.58
N VAL A 198 7.72 11.05 -1.79
CA VAL A 198 8.31 10.30 -2.89
C VAL A 198 8.70 8.90 -2.42
N VAL A 199 8.06 7.88 -2.95
CA VAL A 199 8.41 6.49 -2.64
C VAL A 199 9.56 6.02 -3.52
N ARG A 200 10.68 5.61 -2.89
CA ARG A 200 11.82 5.00 -3.55
C ARG A 200 11.88 3.50 -3.26
N ASP A 201 11.99 2.71 -4.32
CA ASP A 201 12.05 1.26 -4.20
C ASP A 201 13.38 0.78 -3.63
N ALA A 202 13.35 -0.24 -2.79
CA ALA A 202 14.56 -0.84 -2.23
C ALA A 202 15.29 -1.82 -3.19
N GLY A 203 14.72 -2.07 -4.39
CA GLY A 203 15.35 -2.89 -5.42
C GLY A 203 15.21 -4.40 -5.24
N TYR A 204 14.32 -4.86 -4.38
CA TYR A 204 14.11 -6.30 -4.14
C TYR A 204 13.44 -7.04 -5.31
N THR A 205 12.68 -6.31 -6.13
CA THR A 205 11.90 -6.89 -7.24
C THR A 205 12.02 -5.99 -8.47
N GLN A 206 11.29 -6.16 -9.46
CA GLN A 206 11.05 -5.49 -10.75
C GLN A 206 11.91 -4.26 -11.15
N VAL A 207 12.38 -3.43 -10.23
CA VAL A 207 13.11 -2.19 -10.50
C VAL A 207 14.39 -2.09 -9.66
N ALA A 208 15.31 -1.23 -10.06
CA ALA A 208 16.57 -0.99 -9.33
C ALA A 208 16.30 -0.26 -7.98
N ALA A 209 17.19 -0.46 -7.02
CA ALA A 209 17.16 0.28 -5.76
C ALA A 209 17.23 1.79 -6.02
N GLY A 210 16.47 2.57 -5.26
CA GLY A 210 16.37 4.01 -5.40
C GLY A 210 15.44 4.50 -6.50
N THR A 211 14.86 3.60 -7.33
CA THR A 211 13.86 3.99 -8.35
C THR A 211 12.65 4.63 -7.67
N GLU A 212 12.31 5.84 -8.05
CA GLU A 212 11.08 6.51 -7.65
C GLU A 212 9.88 5.86 -8.32
N THR A 213 8.82 5.56 -7.57
CA THR A 213 7.72 4.72 -8.05
C THR A 213 6.33 5.35 -7.91
N VAL A 214 6.07 5.99 -6.78
CA VAL A 214 4.78 6.61 -6.44
C VAL A 214 5.02 7.92 -5.72
N LEU A 215 4.25 8.96 -6.08
CA LEU A 215 4.06 10.13 -5.23
C LEU A 215 2.81 9.94 -4.39
N GLY A 216 2.91 10.14 -3.08
CA GLY A 216 1.79 10.17 -2.16
C GLY A 216 1.43 11.61 -1.82
N ILE A 217 0.26 12.08 -2.26
CA ILE A 217 -0.23 13.42 -1.95
C ILE A 217 -1.15 13.33 -0.74
N PRO A 218 -0.93 14.08 0.33
CA PRO A 218 -1.77 14.02 1.53
C PRO A 218 -3.25 14.26 1.24
N PRO A 219 -4.16 13.58 1.97
CA PRO A 219 -5.59 13.83 1.87
C PRO A 219 -5.92 15.26 2.33
N ARG A 220 -6.58 16.02 1.48
CA ARG A 220 -6.99 17.42 1.71
C ARG A 220 -8.40 17.64 1.23
N GLN A 221 -9.10 18.64 1.78
CA GLN A 221 -10.43 19.02 1.30
C GLN A 221 -10.38 19.52 -0.15
N ALA A 222 -9.32 20.25 -0.51
CA ALA A 222 -9.07 20.70 -1.88
C ALA A 222 -7.64 20.28 -2.30
N GLN A 223 -7.56 19.42 -3.28
CA GLN A 223 -6.28 19.03 -3.89
C GLN A 223 -5.78 20.14 -4.83
N PRO A 224 -4.45 20.29 -5.02
CA PRO A 224 -3.90 21.22 -5.98
C PRO A 224 -4.44 20.99 -7.40
N THR A 225 -4.66 22.07 -8.16
CA THR A 225 -5.19 22.00 -9.54
C THR A 225 -4.38 21.04 -10.40
N LEU A 226 -3.05 21.11 -10.32
CA LEU A 226 -2.16 20.21 -11.05
C LEU A 226 -2.45 18.71 -10.78
N VAL A 227 -2.90 18.38 -9.58
CA VAL A 227 -3.28 17.01 -9.23
C VAL A 227 -4.68 16.67 -9.71
N THR A 228 -5.63 17.61 -9.60
CA THR A 228 -7.04 17.35 -9.98
C THR A 228 -7.24 17.20 -11.47
N GLU A 229 -6.37 17.79 -12.28
CA GLU A 229 -6.39 17.69 -13.76
C GLU A 229 -5.83 16.36 -14.29
N LEU A 230 -5.13 15.59 -13.47
CA LEU A 230 -4.61 14.27 -13.87
C LEU A 230 -5.73 13.27 -14.11
N GLU A 231 -5.52 12.38 -15.07
CA GLU A 231 -6.41 11.26 -15.34
C GLU A 231 -6.53 10.35 -14.11
N ARG A 232 -7.76 10.02 -13.72
CA ARG A 232 -8.01 9.02 -12.68
C ARG A 232 -7.91 7.62 -13.26
N LEU A 233 -7.19 6.77 -12.56
CA LEU A 233 -7.18 5.35 -12.83
C LEU A 233 -8.37 4.69 -12.10
N ALA A 234 -9.09 3.86 -12.84
CA ALA A 234 -10.23 3.11 -12.35
C ALA A 234 -9.82 1.77 -11.69
#